data_7dfe9a93bebff628dca061e18e99eb98
#
_entry.id   7dfe9a93bebff628dca061e18e99eb98
#
_cell.length_a   1.000
_cell.length_b   1.000
_cell.length_c   1.000
_cell.angle_alpha   90.00
_cell.angle_beta   90.00
_cell.angle_gamma   90.00
#
_symmetry.space_group_name_H-M   'P 1'
#
loop_
_entity.id
_entity.type
_entity.pdbx_description
1 polymer ?
#
loop_
_entity_poly.entity_id
_entity_poly.type
_entity_poly.pdbx_seq_one_letter_code
_entity_poly.pdbx_strand_id
1 'polypeptide(L)'
;DADGLFCFFFSLFDNQVVFNASMKGTRLLAQVHSETKDETIKMAAAESVAFVMKHQRADGAWIYSTSDAGTWIDNYHTGYVLDCLHEYILHCEDKTYDKNLEAGKKFYTNNFFLEGRIPKFYNNNVFPVDCTAAAQSLLTLTRFNEHTLSIKVVEYMIENMQHPKGYFYFRKYKNHTEKTSFM
;
A
#
# COMPACT_ATOMS: atom_id res chain seq x y z
N ASP A 1 -11.57 -19.24 4.01
CA ASP A 1 -11.54 -20.24 2.95
C ASP A 1 -11.39 -21.68 3.54
N ALA A 2 -11.24 -22.68 2.69
CA ALA A 2 -11.11 -24.06 3.11
C ALA A 2 -9.85 -24.34 3.98
N ASP A 3 -8.86 -23.46 3.92
CA ASP A 3 -7.59 -23.56 4.65
C ASP A 3 -7.65 -22.86 6.02
N GLY A 4 -8.84 -22.40 6.48
CA GLY A 4 -9.01 -21.64 7.72
C GLY A 4 -8.57 -20.17 7.63
N LEU A 5 -8.12 -19.72 6.46
CA LEU A 5 -7.70 -18.34 6.25
C LEU A 5 -8.92 -17.44 6.01
N PHE A 6 -8.83 -16.18 6.46
CA PHE A 6 -9.90 -15.21 6.25
C PHE A 6 -9.36 -13.85 5.79
N CYS A 7 -10.26 -13.01 5.27
CA CYS A 7 -9.98 -11.63 4.95
C CYS A 7 -11.05 -10.72 5.57
N PHE A 8 -10.66 -9.48 5.84
CA PHE A 8 -11.62 -8.43 6.17
C PHE A 8 -12.25 -7.88 4.90
N PHE A 9 -13.56 -7.78 4.86
CA PHE A 9 -14.25 -7.07 3.79
C PHE A 9 -14.15 -5.56 3.97
N PHE A 10 -14.26 -4.83 2.86
CA PHE A 10 -14.20 -3.37 2.89
C PHE A 10 -15.40 -2.76 3.64
N SER A 11 -16.57 -3.37 3.52
CA SER A 11 -17.78 -2.94 4.22
C SER A 11 -18.65 -4.15 4.61
N LEU A 12 -19.66 -3.91 5.45
CA LEU A 12 -20.66 -4.92 5.82
C LEU A 12 -21.62 -5.27 4.66
N PHE A 13 -21.63 -4.46 3.61
CA PHE A 13 -22.61 -4.54 2.52
C PHE A 13 -22.05 -5.13 1.23
N ASP A 14 -20.73 -5.28 1.12
CA ASP A 14 -20.09 -5.91 -0.02
C ASP A 14 -19.14 -7.03 0.44
N ASN A 15 -19.03 -8.06 -0.38
CA ASN A 15 -18.14 -9.19 -0.16
C ASN A 15 -16.86 -9.06 -1.01
N GLN A 16 -16.50 -7.84 -1.41
CA GLN A 16 -15.31 -7.61 -2.23
C GLN A 16 -14.05 -7.84 -1.40
N VAL A 17 -13.20 -8.73 -1.87
CA VAL A 17 -11.89 -9.00 -1.27
C VAL A 17 -10.91 -7.95 -1.75
N VAL A 18 -10.62 -6.98 -0.88
CA VAL A 18 -9.67 -5.89 -1.11
C VAL A 18 -8.49 -6.04 -0.18
N PHE A 19 -7.31 -6.29 -0.72
CA PHE A 19 -6.15 -6.69 0.08
C PHE A 19 -5.68 -5.64 1.09
N ASN A 20 -5.68 -4.36 0.74
CA ASN A 20 -5.32 -3.32 1.68
C ASN A 20 -6.32 -3.18 2.84
N ALA A 21 -7.61 -3.43 2.62
CA ALA A 21 -8.61 -3.44 3.68
C ALA A 21 -8.34 -4.58 4.66
N SER A 22 -8.07 -5.79 4.14
CA SER A 22 -7.68 -6.93 4.96
C SER A 22 -6.41 -6.65 5.76
N MET A 23 -5.37 -6.11 5.12
CA MET A 23 -4.11 -5.79 5.81
C MET A 23 -4.25 -4.69 6.88
N LYS A 24 -5.17 -3.72 6.72
CA LYS A 24 -5.46 -2.74 7.78
C LYS A 24 -6.07 -3.41 9.03
N GLY A 25 -6.97 -4.37 8.84
CA GLY A 25 -7.49 -5.20 9.94
C GLY A 25 -6.39 -6.03 10.59
N THR A 26 -5.56 -6.71 9.79
CA THR A 26 -4.38 -7.46 10.26
C THR A 26 -3.45 -6.60 11.10
N ARG A 27 -3.11 -5.40 10.62
CA ARG A 27 -2.28 -4.44 11.36
C ARG A 27 -2.88 -4.07 12.72
N LEU A 28 -4.19 -3.79 12.76
CA LEU A 28 -4.87 -3.48 14.02
C LEU A 28 -4.76 -4.64 15.00
N LEU A 29 -5.02 -5.87 14.55
CA LEU A 29 -4.88 -7.06 15.41
C LEU A 29 -3.44 -7.21 15.92
N ALA A 30 -2.44 -7.03 15.06
CA ALA A 30 -1.03 -7.12 15.46
C ALA A 30 -0.66 -6.07 16.52
N GLN A 31 -1.12 -4.83 16.37
CA GLN A 31 -0.91 -3.76 17.35
C GLN A 31 -1.61 -4.07 18.67
N VAL A 32 -2.86 -4.56 18.66
CA VAL A 32 -3.56 -4.96 19.88
C VAL A 32 -2.85 -6.14 20.56
N HIS A 33 -2.40 -7.14 19.81
CA HIS A 33 -1.61 -8.24 20.36
C HIS A 33 -0.34 -7.73 21.04
N SER A 34 0.36 -6.77 20.44
CA SER A 34 1.62 -6.25 21.02
C SER A 34 1.43 -5.63 22.41
N GLU A 35 0.24 -5.10 22.70
CA GLU A 35 -0.12 -4.52 24.00
C GLU A 35 -0.71 -5.56 24.96
N THR A 36 -1.65 -6.39 24.47
CA THR A 36 -2.41 -7.31 25.31
C THR A 36 -1.74 -8.66 25.55
N LYS A 37 -0.82 -9.05 24.65
CA LYS A 37 -0.21 -10.38 24.59
C LYS A 37 -1.23 -11.53 24.43
N ASP A 38 -2.40 -11.22 23.88
CA ASP A 38 -3.43 -12.21 23.61
C ASP A 38 -3.08 -13.02 22.34
N GLU A 39 -2.78 -14.30 22.53
CA GLU A 39 -2.39 -15.21 21.45
C GLU A 39 -3.55 -15.50 20.47
N THR A 40 -4.81 -15.36 20.89
CA THR A 40 -5.95 -15.55 19.99
C THR A 40 -6.01 -14.42 18.96
N ILE A 41 -5.67 -13.20 19.35
CA ILE A 41 -5.56 -12.05 18.47
C ILE A 41 -4.38 -12.22 17.50
N LYS A 42 -3.25 -12.72 17.98
CA LYS A 42 -2.08 -13.03 17.13
C LYS A 42 -2.41 -14.07 16.07
N MET A 43 -3.10 -15.14 16.46
CA MET A 43 -3.54 -16.19 15.54
C MET A 43 -4.46 -15.62 14.45
N ALA A 44 -5.45 -14.81 14.83
CA ALA A 44 -6.32 -14.14 13.86
C ALA A 44 -5.53 -13.20 12.90
N ALA A 45 -4.55 -12.46 13.40
CA ALA A 45 -3.67 -11.66 12.56
C ALA A 45 -2.87 -12.55 11.58
N ALA A 46 -2.33 -13.68 12.03
CA ALA A 46 -1.58 -14.62 11.22
C ALA A 46 -2.42 -15.25 10.10
N GLU A 47 -3.66 -15.65 10.39
CA GLU A 47 -4.58 -16.19 9.39
C GLU A 47 -4.94 -15.16 8.32
N SER A 48 -5.17 -13.91 8.73
CA SER A 48 -5.50 -12.83 7.80
C SER A 48 -4.31 -12.41 6.94
N VAL A 49 -3.09 -12.30 7.50
CA VAL A 49 -1.90 -11.99 6.69
C VAL A 49 -1.59 -13.13 5.72
N ALA A 50 -1.72 -14.39 6.15
CA ALA A 50 -1.50 -15.54 5.29
C ALA A 50 -2.42 -15.53 4.07
N PHE A 51 -3.69 -15.15 4.25
CA PHE A 51 -4.62 -14.97 3.14
C PHE A 51 -4.09 -13.98 2.10
N VAL A 52 -3.63 -12.80 2.51
CA VAL A 52 -3.13 -11.78 1.57
C VAL A 52 -1.82 -12.21 0.92
N MET A 53 -0.92 -12.84 1.68
CA MET A 53 0.38 -13.30 1.14
C MET A 53 0.22 -14.43 0.12
N LYS A 54 -0.79 -15.29 0.25
CA LYS A 54 -1.16 -16.31 -0.75
C LYS A 54 -1.48 -15.69 -2.13
N HIS A 55 -1.90 -14.44 -2.17
CA HIS A 55 -2.26 -13.72 -3.40
C HIS A 55 -1.13 -12.82 -3.93
N GLN A 56 0.06 -12.84 -3.31
CA GLN A 56 1.21 -12.15 -3.87
C GLN A 56 1.66 -12.82 -5.17
N ARG A 57 1.87 -12.03 -6.20
CA ARG A 57 2.35 -12.49 -7.50
C ARG A 57 3.85 -12.81 -7.43
N ALA A 58 4.32 -13.60 -8.39
CA ALA A 58 5.73 -13.96 -8.50
C ALA A 58 6.68 -12.74 -8.69
N ASP A 59 6.16 -11.62 -9.22
CA ASP A 59 6.88 -10.36 -9.37
C ASP A 59 6.91 -9.51 -8.08
N GLY A 60 6.24 -9.95 -7.01
CA GLY A 60 6.15 -9.28 -5.72
C GLY A 60 4.94 -8.35 -5.58
N ALA A 61 4.12 -8.18 -6.63
CA ALA A 61 2.96 -7.31 -6.60
C ALA A 61 1.71 -7.95 -5.98
N TRP A 62 0.75 -7.10 -5.61
CA TRP A 62 -0.64 -7.46 -5.36
C TRP A 62 -1.54 -6.65 -6.30
N ILE A 63 -2.53 -7.29 -6.88
CA ILE A 63 -3.65 -6.57 -7.51
C ILE A 63 -4.51 -5.91 -6.44
N TYR A 64 -5.33 -4.93 -6.81
CA TYR A 64 -6.19 -4.23 -5.84
C TYR A 64 -7.17 -5.18 -5.15
N SER A 65 -7.81 -6.06 -5.91
CA SER A 65 -8.88 -6.94 -5.45
C SER A 65 -8.94 -8.22 -6.30
N THR A 66 -9.52 -9.27 -5.75
CA THR A 66 -9.79 -10.53 -6.50
C THR A 66 -10.98 -10.44 -7.44
N SER A 67 -11.76 -9.35 -7.44
CA SER A 67 -12.85 -9.15 -8.39
C SER A 67 -12.34 -8.79 -9.77
N ASP A 68 -13.10 -9.14 -10.82
CA ASP A 68 -12.75 -8.85 -12.21
C ASP A 68 -12.51 -7.35 -12.48
N ALA A 69 -13.21 -6.48 -11.75
CA ALA A 69 -13.04 -5.03 -11.81
C ALA A 69 -11.84 -4.50 -10.99
N GLY A 70 -11.09 -5.36 -10.29
CA GLY A 70 -10.04 -4.96 -9.34
C GLY A 70 -8.64 -5.44 -9.71
N THR A 71 -8.36 -5.76 -10.98
CA THR A 71 -7.11 -6.38 -11.43
C THR A 71 -5.94 -5.40 -11.62
N TRP A 72 -6.14 -4.09 -11.43
CA TRP A 72 -5.06 -3.12 -11.52
C TRP A 72 -4.12 -3.20 -10.32
N ILE A 73 -2.93 -2.65 -10.49
CA ILE A 73 -1.90 -2.52 -9.45
C ILE A 73 -1.58 -1.04 -9.33
N ASP A 74 -1.79 -0.47 -8.15
CA ASP A 74 -1.53 0.94 -7.90
C ASP A 74 -0.62 1.17 -6.70
N ASN A 75 -0.01 2.35 -6.69
CA ASN A 75 0.94 2.80 -5.70
C ASN A 75 0.32 2.90 -4.30
N TYR A 76 -0.87 3.51 -4.23
CA TYR A 76 -1.53 3.83 -2.98
C TYR A 76 -1.88 2.57 -2.16
N HIS A 77 -2.53 1.59 -2.81
CA HIS A 77 -2.94 0.36 -2.15
C HIS A 77 -1.75 -0.58 -1.91
N THR A 78 -0.77 -0.64 -2.83
CA THR A 78 0.47 -1.40 -2.63
C THR A 78 1.26 -0.85 -1.43
N GLY A 79 1.38 0.48 -1.29
CA GLY A 79 1.99 1.11 -0.13
C GLY A 79 1.34 0.70 1.18
N TYR A 80 -0.01 0.68 1.25
CA TYR A 80 -0.73 0.21 2.44
C TYR A 80 -0.46 -1.26 2.76
N VAL A 81 -0.43 -2.14 1.77
CA VAL A 81 -0.13 -3.57 2.00
C VAL A 81 1.26 -3.72 2.59
N LEU A 82 2.25 -3.05 2.04
CA LEU A 82 3.64 -3.09 2.53
C LEU A 82 3.77 -2.54 3.96
N ASP A 83 3.16 -1.38 4.23
CA ASP A 83 3.20 -0.78 5.56
C ASP A 83 2.54 -1.68 6.62
N CYS A 84 1.39 -2.25 6.29
CA CYS A 84 0.68 -3.13 7.21
C CYS A 84 1.42 -4.47 7.43
N LEU A 85 2.04 -5.01 6.38
CA LEU A 85 2.86 -6.22 6.49
C LEU A 85 4.08 -5.99 7.40
N HIS A 86 4.76 -4.85 7.22
CA HIS A 86 5.87 -4.48 8.09
C HIS A 86 5.44 -4.37 9.56
N GLU A 87 4.30 -3.71 9.84
CA GLU A 87 3.75 -3.58 11.19
C GLU A 87 3.36 -4.94 11.78
N TYR A 88 2.78 -5.84 10.98
CA TYR A 88 2.50 -7.21 11.41
C TYR A 88 3.77 -7.94 11.84
N ILE A 89 4.80 -7.94 11.00
CA ILE A 89 6.08 -8.59 11.28
C ILE A 89 6.69 -8.03 12.57
N LEU A 90 6.64 -6.70 12.75
CA LEU A 90 7.19 -6.04 13.94
C LEU A 90 6.43 -6.40 15.22
N HIS A 91 5.10 -6.27 15.21
CA HIS A 91 4.29 -6.43 16.42
C HIS A 91 4.01 -7.87 16.82
N CYS A 92 3.99 -8.80 15.86
CA CYS A 92 3.84 -10.23 16.11
C CYS A 92 5.18 -10.97 16.23
N GLU A 93 6.31 -10.29 15.95
CA GLU A 93 7.67 -10.89 15.90
C GLU A 93 7.72 -12.10 14.95
N ASP A 94 6.92 -12.07 13.88
CA ASP A 94 6.76 -13.15 12.92
C ASP A 94 7.48 -12.84 11.61
N LYS A 95 8.60 -13.51 11.36
CA LYS A 95 9.45 -13.33 10.18
C LYS A 95 9.07 -14.21 8.99
N THR A 96 7.98 -14.96 9.08
CA THR A 96 7.53 -15.88 8.02
C THR A 96 7.44 -15.17 6.66
N TYR A 97 7.03 -13.90 6.66
CA TYR A 97 6.77 -13.11 5.45
C TYR A 97 7.84 -12.08 5.11
N ASP A 98 9.05 -12.15 5.68
CA ASP A 98 10.17 -11.26 5.34
C ASP A 98 10.47 -11.27 3.82
N LYS A 99 10.46 -12.46 3.20
CA LYS A 99 10.69 -12.59 1.75
C LYS A 99 9.57 -11.94 0.92
N ASN A 100 8.33 -12.03 1.37
CA ASN A 100 7.19 -11.39 0.73
C ASN A 100 7.32 -9.86 0.82
N LEU A 101 7.69 -9.35 1.99
CA LEU A 101 7.93 -7.92 2.21
C LEU A 101 9.05 -7.41 1.29
N GLU A 102 10.19 -8.10 1.21
CA GLU A 102 11.31 -7.68 0.36
C GLU A 102 10.97 -7.75 -1.13
N ALA A 103 10.25 -8.78 -1.59
CA ALA A 103 9.77 -8.85 -2.97
C ALA A 103 8.80 -7.71 -3.31
N GLY A 104 7.88 -7.40 -2.40
CA GLY A 104 6.95 -6.29 -2.55
C GLY A 104 7.63 -4.92 -2.56
N LYS A 105 8.61 -4.68 -1.68
CA LYS A 105 9.43 -3.46 -1.65
C LYS A 105 10.18 -3.27 -2.97
N LYS A 106 10.82 -4.34 -3.46
CA LYS A 106 11.52 -4.32 -4.75
C LYS A 106 10.58 -3.99 -5.91
N PHE A 107 9.39 -4.61 -5.93
CA PHE A 107 8.38 -4.27 -6.93
C PHE A 107 7.98 -2.79 -6.81
N TYR A 108 7.72 -2.31 -5.60
CA TYR A 108 7.26 -0.95 -5.33
C TYR A 108 8.26 0.10 -5.84
N THR A 109 9.52 -0.02 -5.43
CA THR A 109 10.57 0.95 -5.79
C THR A 109 10.88 0.95 -7.29
N ASN A 110 10.82 -0.22 -7.94
CA ASN A 110 11.13 -0.34 -9.36
C ASN A 110 9.99 0.09 -10.30
N ASN A 111 8.73 0.03 -9.85
CA ASN A 111 7.60 0.18 -10.77
C ASN A 111 6.80 1.47 -10.57
N PHE A 112 6.89 2.15 -9.41
CA PHE A 112 6.06 3.32 -9.13
C PHE A 112 6.80 4.66 -9.20
N PHE A 113 8.09 4.68 -9.49
CA PHE A 113 8.87 5.94 -9.50
C PHE A 113 9.65 6.09 -10.81
N LEU A 114 9.02 6.75 -11.79
CA LEU A 114 9.68 7.02 -13.07
C LEU A 114 10.89 7.93 -12.85
N GLU A 115 12.03 7.58 -13.45
CA GLU A 115 13.32 8.28 -13.31
C GLU A 115 13.78 8.44 -11.85
N GLY A 116 13.27 7.57 -10.95
CA GLY A 116 13.59 7.63 -9.53
C GLY A 116 13.10 8.91 -8.84
N ARG A 117 12.00 9.54 -9.33
CA ARG A 117 11.45 10.76 -8.72
C ARG A 117 9.94 10.99 -8.97
N ILE A 118 9.40 10.58 -10.12
CA ILE A 118 8.00 10.88 -10.48
C ILE A 118 7.10 9.77 -9.94
N PRO A 119 6.25 10.02 -8.94
CA PRO A 119 5.37 8.99 -8.40
C PRO A 119 4.22 8.72 -9.38
N LYS A 120 4.16 7.50 -9.88
CA LYS A 120 3.06 7.02 -10.72
C LYS A 120 1.91 6.52 -9.85
N PHE A 121 0.66 6.73 -10.28
CA PHE A 121 -0.48 6.10 -9.62
C PHE A 121 -0.54 4.61 -9.96
N TYR A 122 -0.51 4.24 -11.25
CA TYR A 122 -0.48 2.86 -11.70
C TYR A 122 0.94 2.41 -12.06
N ASN A 123 1.23 1.12 -11.89
CA ASN A 123 2.54 0.56 -12.19
C ASN A 123 2.94 0.68 -13.68
N ASN A 124 1.98 0.70 -14.59
CA ASN A 124 2.15 0.69 -16.03
C ASN A 124 1.89 2.05 -16.73
N ASN A 125 1.44 3.08 -16.00
CA ASN A 125 1.13 4.40 -16.54
C ASN A 125 1.77 5.51 -15.70
N VAL A 126 2.30 6.54 -16.37
CA VAL A 126 2.87 7.72 -15.68
C VAL A 126 1.76 8.58 -15.09
N PHE A 127 0.68 8.77 -15.83
CA PHE A 127 -0.44 9.60 -15.42
C PHE A 127 -1.67 8.78 -15.00
N PRO A 128 -2.48 9.31 -14.07
CA PRO A 128 -2.25 10.57 -13.35
C PRO A 128 -1.11 10.47 -12.32
N VAL A 129 -0.47 11.61 -12.00
CA VAL A 129 0.24 11.78 -10.74
C VAL A 129 -0.81 12.21 -9.70
N ASP A 130 -0.93 11.45 -8.64
CA ASP A 130 -1.97 11.62 -7.61
C ASP A 130 -1.31 12.02 -6.28
N CYS A 131 -1.77 13.11 -5.66
CA CYS A 131 -1.12 13.64 -4.46
C CYS A 131 -1.32 12.73 -3.23
N THR A 132 -2.43 12.00 -3.15
CA THR A 132 -2.66 11.07 -2.03
C THR A 132 -1.79 9.83 -2.14
N ALA A 133 -1.61 9.31 -3.36
CA ALA A 133 -0.67 8.22 -3.63
C ALA A 133 0.77 8.63 -3.38
N ALA A 134 1.15 9.84 -3.79
CA ALA A 134 2.48 10.39 -3.49
C ALA A 134 2.71 10.55 -1.99
N ALA A 135 1.73 11.06 -1.24
CA ALA A 135 1.82 11.17 0.23
C ALA A 135 1.99 9.80 0.89
N GLN A 136 1.21 8.79 0.46
CA GLN A 136 1.40 7.41 0.93
C GLN A 136 2.80 6.89 0.58
N SER A 137 3.31 7.22 -0.62
CA SER A 137 4.67 6.82 -1.02
C SER A 137 5.73 7.36 -0.05
N LEU A 138 5.60 8.60 0.40
CA LEU A 138 6.56 9.19 1.34
C LEU A 138 6.57 8.46 2.68
N LEU A 139 5.40 8.06 3.18
CA LEU A 139 5.30 7.25 4.41
C LEU A 139 5.97 5.89 4.22
N THR A 140 5.65 5.18 3.15
CA THR A 140 6.18 3.85 2.84
C THR A 140 7.70 3.89 2.60
N LEU A 141 8.19 4.83 1.79
CA LEU A 141 9.63 4.98 1.53
C LEU A 141 10.42 5.33 2.79
N THR A 142 9.89 6.23 3.63
CA THR A 142 10.52 6.59 4.91
C THR A 142 10.60 5.40 5.86
N ARG A 143 9.53 4.61 5.95
CA ARG A 143 9.50 3.37 6.76
C ARG A 143 10.60 2.38 6.36
N PHE A 144 10.89 2.28 5.08
CA PHE A 144 11.91 1.37 4.54
C PHE A 144 13.29 2.01 4.35
N ASN A 145 13.52 3.21 4.91
CA ASN A 145 14.79 3.96 4.83
C ASN A 145 15.21 4.34 3.40
N GLU A 146 14.26 4.41 2.45
CA GLU A 146 14.46 4.86 1.08
C GLU A 146 14.48 6.39 0.99
N HIS A 147 15.29 7.03 1.86
CA HIS A 147 15.29 8.48 2.06
C HIS A 147 15.67 9.27 0.80
N THR A 148 16.64 8.77 0.02
CA THR A 148 17.06 9.45 -1.23
C THR A 148 15.92 9.52 -2.23
N LEU A 149 15.16 8.44 -2.40
CA LEU A 149 13.99 8.39 -3.29
C LEU A 149 12.87 9.26 -2.74
N SER A 150 12.60 9.19 -1.44
CA SER A 150 11.59 10.00 -0.76
C SER A 150 11.83 11.51 -0.98
N ILE A 151 13.07 12.01 -0.81
CA ILE A 151 13.41 13.42 -1.05
C ILE A 151 13.12 13.82 -2.50
N LYS A 152 13.54 13.01 -3.47
CA LYS A 152 13.28 13.30 -4.89
C LYS A 152 11.79 13.33 -5.25
N VAL A 153 10.99 12.49 -4.60
CA VAL A 153 9.52 12.53 -4.75
C VAL A 153 8.96 13.82 -4.17
N VAL A 154 9.39 14.25 -2.97
CA VAL A 154 8.98 15.51 -2.36
C VAL A 154 9.32 16.70 -3.27
N GLU A 155 10.56 16.78 -3.77
CA GLU A 155 11.00 17.82 -4.69
C GLU A 155 10.10 17.88 -5.93
N TYR A 156 9.86 16.73 -6.56
CA TYR A 156 8.95 16.66 -7.71
C TYR A 156 7.55 17.16 -7.38
N MET A 157 7.00 16.76 -6.22
CA MET A 157 5.64 17.17 -5.81
C MET A 157 5.57 18.68 -5.56
N ILE A 158 6.56 19.28 -4.91
CA ILE A 158 6.62 20.73 -4.70
C ILE A 158 6.71 21.47 -6.04
N GLU A 159 7.62 21.05 -6.92
CA GLU A 159 7.85 21.70 -8.22
C GLU A 159 6.64 21.59 -9.18
N ASN A 160 5.91 20.46 -9.14
CA ASN A 160 4.93 20.12 -10.18
C ASN A 160 3.48 20.04 -9.72
N MET A 161 3.25 19.86 -8.42
CA MET A 161 1.92 19.62 -7.86
C MET A 161 1.50 20.68 -6.83
N GLN A 162 2.42 21.52 -6.34
CA GLN A 162 2.07 22.58 -5.40
C GLN A 162 1.60 23.83 -6.14
N HIS A 163 0.42 24.31 -5.76
CA HIS A 163 -0.07 25.59 -6.23
C HIS A 163 0.64 26.75 -5.49
N PRO A 164 0.89 27.93 -6.14
CA PRO A 164 1.54 29.09 -5.48
C PRO A 164 0.86 29.56 -4.17
N LYS A 165 -0.42 29.23 -3.98
CA LYS A 165 -1.16 29.50 -2.72
C LYS A 165 -0.91 28.45 -1.62
N GLY A 166 -0.01 27.47 -1.83
CA GLY A 166 0.46 26.51 -0.83
C GLY A 166 -0.30 25.16 -0.76
N TYR A 167 -1.40 24.99 -1.47
CA TYR A 167 -2.09 23.69 -1.53
C TYR A 167 -1.54 22.81 -2.67
N PHE A 168 -1.74 21.48 -2.57
CA PHE A 168 -1.41 20.56 -3.65
C PHE A 168 -2.63 20.28 -4.51
N TYR A 169 -2.39 20.17 -5.83
CA TYR A 169 -3.39 19.66 -6.76
C TYR A 169 -3.70 18.19 -6.44
N PHE A 170 -4.95 17.79 -6.58
CA PHE A 170 -5.35 16.41 -6.33
C PHE A 170 -4.70 15.45 -7.34
N ARG A 171 -4.86 15.74 -8.64
CA ARG A 171 -4.29 14.93 -9.72
C ARG A 171 -3.72 15.80 -10.83
N LYS A 172 -2.62 15.32 -11.41
CA LYS A 172 -2.03 15.87 -12.62
C LYS A 172 -2.08 14.83 -13.72
N TYR A 173 -2.77 15.17 -14.80
CA TYR A 173 -2.81 14.41 -16.04
C TYR A 173 -1.82 15.00 -17.04
N LYS A 174 -1.64 14.35 -18.19
CA LYS A 174 -0.73 14.83 -19.24
C LYS A 174 -1.05 16.27 -19.67
N ASN A 175 -2.34 16.61 -19.77
CA ASN A 175 -2.80 17.87 -20.37
C ASN A 175 -3.58 18.78 -19.41
N HIS A 176 -3.87 18.37 -18.19
CA HIS A 176 -4.62 19.16 -17.21
C HIS A 176 -4.35 18.72 -15.76
N THR A 177 -4.76 19.55 -14.82
CA THR A 177 -4.71 19.26 -13.38
C THR A 177 -6.09 19.37 -12.75
N GLU A 178 -6.39 18.46 -11.82
CA GLU A 178 -7.57 18.53 -10.95
C GLU A 178 -7.19 19.14 -9.60
N LYS A 179 -7.97 20.12 -9.16
CA LYS A 179 -7.66 20.86 -7.91
C LYS A 179 -8.14 20.13 -6.66
N THR A 180 -9.24 19.41 -6.75
CA THR A 180 -9.91 18.75 -5.61
C THR A 180 -10.31 17.34 -5.98
N SER A 181 -10.34 16.45 -4.96
CA SER A 181 -11.03 15.16 -5.10
C SER A 181 -12.53 15.40 -5.04
N PHE A 182 -13.27 14.71 -5.87
CA PHE A 182 -14.71 14.54 -5.68
C PHE A 182 -14.89 13.37 -4.69
N MET A 183 -15.24 13.69 -3.49
CA MET A 183 -15.79 12.73 -2.53
C MET A 183 -17.23 13.07 -2.27
#